data_748522f8476b67da54e7382efb112c3d
#
_entry.id   748522f8476b67da54e7382efb112c3d
#
_cell.length_a   1.000
_cell.length_b   1.000
_cell.length_c   1.000
_cell.angle_alpha   90.00
_cell.angle_beta   90.00
_cell.angle_gamma   90.00
#
_symmetry.space_group_name_H-M   'P 1'
#
loop_
_entity.id
_entity.type
_entity.pdbx_description
1 polymer ?
#
loop_
_entity_poly.entity_id
_entity_poly.type
_entity_poly.pdbx_seq_one_letter_code
_entity_poly.pdbx_strand_id
1 'polypeptide(L)'
;LLVKKHVLVMTSKNEDPGSSQTTSTPTNDTMSSNTGARRLPSPEKSEAIQTRFKVIAAFWAVIIFLGFPIWWKTTSIYRARLPIQNMVEWADGKTCRPVFPLEIHFETPSLPEPEAHHLLRTTQHTLDDLNEFSAHHLRLKLSEENTVASHEDILEQPQPVLDGKADTALTVRLLPQEDLAAPRSELHPDTTRLDVYYPPSQIPLPSASNPPLSAYIAGKLQDLFTEEKAIIAQVLSDNNVGGASTLTASSSNNQQQPSAILNSISPQLAESITRRLRRSMKYAETYHLAFSLFTPGSEPSSWDVKAAVEEYISPLLQAFAPISNFTIDTQVQLYATSAPTAPLPEYDETQAAWTLKKEDLSAFINAAEWPLSPSIGSGPTINFILYVPAPSQSPMVVKESSATSWIIPQWGGVFLLNPPLSTADHSSNPPHLSQETLRPAFLTFSHQLLTLLGAPAAPASLPFRLQTLIRIRAATLLLSASSTMGSLARLTESLPSIPIPANVATSVSTTLSHLASTCEHLREGRFQAALADARVAETAAERSFFEKSMVGQVYFPDEHKVAVYLPLLGPIGVPLIVGLLKEVKRVVTGLKAKKQQT
;
A
#
# COMPACT_ATOMS: atom_id res chain seq x y z
N LEU A 1 6.21 -11.99 -8.24
CA LEU A 1 7.26 -12.70 -7.50
C LEU A 1 7.07 -14.20 -7.73
N LEU A 2 7.85 -14.74 -8.67
CA LEU A 2 7.93 -16.15 -9.02
C LEU A 2 8.71 -16.88 -7.93
N VAL A 3 8.06 -17.73 -7.16
CA VAL A 3 8.72 -18.71 -6.30
C VAL A 3 8.86 -20.00 -7.07
N LYS A 4 10.10 -20.33 -7.44
CA LYS A 4 10.52 -21.61 -8.03
C LYS A 4 10.30 -22.73 -7.00
N LYS A 5 9.48 -23.71 -7.36
CA LYS A 5 9.33 -24.99 -6.70
C LYS A 5 10.60 -25.83 -6.90
N HIS A 6 11.37 -26.05 -5.86
CA HIS A 6 12.34 -27.16 -5.82
C HIS A 6 11.68 -28.37 -5.16
N VAL A 7 11.41 -29.36 -5.97
CA VAL A 7 11.05 -30.72 -5.52
C VAL A 7 12.34 -31.43 -5.22
N LEU A 8 12.56 -31.78 -3.95
CA LEU A 8 13.64 -32.66 -3.51
C LEU A 8 13.10 -34.10 -3.56
N VAL A 9 13.55 -34.86 -4.54
CA VAL A 9 13.33 -36.30 -4.62
C VAL A 9 14.35 -36.97 -3.73
N MET A 10 13.93 -37.53 -2.60
CA MET A 10 14.74 -38.46 -1.83
C MET A 10 14.55 -39.89 -2.39
N THR A 11 15.53 -40.36 -3.12
CA THR A 11 15.70 -41.77 -3.44
C THR A 11 16.32 -42.50 -2.25
N SER A 12 15.56 -43.37 -1.62
CA SER A 12 16.11 -44.29 -0.63
C SER A 12 16.74 -45.50 -1.36
N LYS A 13 18.01 -45.68 -1.13
CA LYS A 13 18.82 -46.79 -1.60
C LYS A 13 18.70 -47.93 -0.58
N ASN A 14 18.13 -49.05 -1.00
CA ASN A 14 18.21 -50.31 -0.25
C ASN A 14 19.60 -50.91 -0.44
N GLU A 15 20.28 -51.20 0.63
CA GLU A 15 21.43 -52.10 0.68
C GLU A 15 21.03 -53.33 1.49
N ASP A 16 21.06 -54.50 0.78
CA ASP A 16 21.11 -55.82 1.40
C ASP A 16 22.53 -56.15 1.88
N PRO A 17 22.70 -56.94 2.90
CA PRO A 17 23.69 -58.02 2.80
C PRO A 17 23.25 -59.40 3.32
N GLY A 18 23.37 -60.36 2.43
CA GLY A 18 24.21 -61.56 2.59
C GLY A 18 23.72 -62.74 3.43
N SER A 19 23.29 -63.72 2.70
CA SER A 19 23.62 -65.16 2.74
C SER A 19 23.96 -65.83 4.07
N SER A 20 23.24 -66.89 4.38
CA SER A 20 23.85 -68.17 4.61
C SER A 20 22.85 -69.33 4.40
N GLN A 21 23.29 -70.24 3.59
CA GLN A 21 22.68 -71.56 3.26
C GLN A 21 22.62 -72.50 4.45
N THR A 22 21.58 -73.30 4.58
CA THR A 22 21.75 -74.76 4.85
C THR A 22 20.55 -75.53 4.32
N THR A 23 20.90 -76.49 3.54
CA THR A 23 20.19 -77.60 2.91
C THR A 23 19.52 -78.53 3.91
N SER A 24 18.33 -79.05 3.59
CA SER A 24 18.02 -80.51 3.61
C SER A 24 16.64 -80.78 3.02
N THR A 25 16.63 -81.72 2.11
CA THR A 25 15.56 -82.27 1.29
C THR A 25 14.79 -83.40 2.01
N PRO A 26 13.92 -84.15 1.34
CA PRO A 26 12.45 -84.12 1.60
C PRO A 26 11.98 -85.51 2.12
N THR A 27 10.79 -85.56 2.64
CA THR A 27 10.05 -86.84 2.70
C THR A 27 8.57 -86.61 2.41
N ASN A 28 8.11 -87.29 1.40
CA ASN A 28 6.74 -87.62 1.10
C ASN A 28 6.03 -88.19 2.32
N ASP A 29 4.80 -87.81 2.55
CA ASP A 29 3.73 -88.71 2.90
C ASP A 29 2.34 -88.18 2.65
N THR A 30 1.69 -88.82 1.73
CA THR A 30 0.27 -89.25 1.65
C THR A 30 -0.86 -88.39 2.09
N MET A 31 -1.69 -88.14 1.09
CA MET A 31 -3.12 -87.73 1.17
C MET A 31 -3.85 -88.38 2.35
N SER A 32 -4.51 -87.59 3.10
CA SER A 32 -5.75 -87.94 3.76
C SER A 32 -6.76 -86.76 3.72
N SER A 33 -7.74 -86.92 2.87
CA SER A 33 -8.90 -86.13 2.78
C SER A 33 -9.70 -86.15 4.09
N ASN A 34 -9.60 -85.09 4.89
CA ASN A 34 -10.49 -84.91 5.99
C ASN A 34 -11.30 -83.63 5.79
N THR A 35 -12.48 -83.77 5.21
CA THR A 35 -13.53 -82.81 5.17
C THR A 35 -13.94 -82.50 6.60
N GLY A 36 -13.17 -81.65 7.27
CA GLY A 36 -13.54 -81.04 8.58
C GLY A 36 -14.76 -80.18 8.43
N ALA A 37 -15.91 -80.73 8.76
CA ALA A 37 -17.12 -79.98 8.95
C ALA A 37 -16.80 -78.81 9.89
N ARG A 38 -16.92 -77.56 9.41
CA ARG A 38 -16.84 -76.30 10.19
C ARG A 38 -17.84 -76.51 11.35
N ARG A 39 -17.38 -76.86 12.53
CA ARG A 39 -18.20 -76.80 13.75
C ARG A 39 -18.71 -75.40 13.92
N LEU A 40 -19.98 -75.20 13.69
CA LEU A 40 -20.67 -73.99 14.06
C LEU A 40 -20.38 -73.71 15.53
N PRO A 41 -19.95 -72.50 15.90
CA PRO A 41 -19.72 -72.16 17.28
C PRO A 41 -21.00 -72.41 18.06
N SER A 42 -20.86 -72.98 19.28
CA SER A 42 -21.98 -73.25 20.18
C SER A 42 -22.86 -72.02 20.35
N PRO A 43 -24.20 -72.19 20.43
CA PRO A 43 -25.09 -71.06 20.58
C PRO A 43 -24.73 -70.27 21.85
N GLU A 44 -24.44 -68.97 21.68
CA GLU A 44 -24.07 -68.06 22.77
C GLU A 44 -25.22 -67.99 23.79
N LYS A 45 -24.90 -68.01 25.10
CA LYS A 45 -25.86 -67.89 26.17
C LYS A 45 -26.61 -66.57 26.05
N SER A 46 -27.93 -66.58 26.29
CA SER A 46 -28.80 -65.40 26.17
C SER A 46 -28.35 -64.19 27.00
N GLU A 47 -27.73 -64.44 28.16
CA GLU A 47 -27.16 -63.43 29.03
C GLU A 47 -25.97 -62.69 28.42
N ALA A 48 -25.08 -63.44 27.76
CA ALA A 48 -23.92 -62.84 27.08
C ALA A 48 -24.35 -61.96 25.92
N ILE A 49 -25.41 -62.33 25.21
CA ILE A 49 -26.00 -61.54 24.12
C ILE A 49 -26.62 -60.24 24.65
N GLN A 50 -27.38 -60.31 25.73
CA GLN A 50 -27.99 -59.11 26.35
C GLN A 50 -26.94 -58.15 26.93
N THR A 51 -25.88 -58.70 27.55
CA THR A 51 -24.79 -57.87 28.06
C THR A 51 -24.02 -57.18 26.89
N ARG A 52 -23.72 -57.88 25.82
CA ARG A 52 -23.09 -57.29 24.62
C ARG A 52 -23.97 -56.21 24.00
N PHE A 53 -25.26 -56.46 23.85
CA PHE A 53 -26.20 -55.49 23.34
C PHE A 53 -26.24 -54.21 24.21
N LYS A 54 -26.33 -54.38 25.55
CA LYS A 54 -26.31 -53.24 26.49
C LYS A 54 -25.01 -52.45 26.38
N VAL A 55 -23.85 -53.11 26.26
CA VAL A 55 -22.54 -52.45 26.11
C VAL A 55 -22.47 -51.68 24.79
N ILE A 56 -22.86 -52.29 23.68
CA ILE A 56 -22.86 -51.62 22.36
C ILE A 56 -23.84 -50.44 22.36
N ALA A 57 -25.06 -50.62 22.90
CA ALA A 57 -26.06 -49.56 22.99
C ALA A 57 -25.60 -48.42 23.89
N ALA A 58 -24.99 -48.68 25.04
CA ALA A 58 -24.45 -47.67 25.94
C ALA A 58 -23.30 -46.88 25.24
N PHE A 59 -22.42 -47.59 24.55
CA PHE A 59 -21.31 -46.97 23.80
C PHE A 59 -21.82 -46.05 22.69
N TRP A 60 -22.78 -46.49 21.91
CA TRP A 60 -23.41 -45.65 20.88
C TRP A 60 -24.21 -44.49 21.48
N ALA A 61 -24.86 -44.68 22.63
CA ALA A 61 -25.53 -43.60 23.35
C ALA A 61 -24.51 -42.51 23.76
N VAL A 62 -23.36 -42.89 24.31
CA VAL A 62 -22.28 -41.92 24.63
C VAL A 62 -21.76 -41.23 23.37
N ILE A 63 -21.53 -41.94 22.29
CA ILE A 63 -21.08 -41.31 21.03
C ILE A 63 -22.11 -40.31 20.51
N ILE A 64 -23.38 -40.67 20.46
CA ILE A 64 -24.45 -39.83 19.89
C ILE A 64 -24.77 -38.64 20.80
N PHE A 65 -24.92 -38.86 22.11
CA PHE A 65 -25.38 -37.81 23.03
C PHE A 65 -24.25 -36.94 23.59
N LEU A 66 -23.02 -37.44 23.64
CA LEU A 66 -21.88 -36.71 24.17
C LEU A 66 -20.83 -36.42 23.07
N GLY A 67 -20.40 -37.42 22.35
CA GLY A 67 -19.34 -37.32 21.35
C GLY A 67 -19.75 -36.42 20.17
N PHE A 68 -20.91 -36.69 19.57
CA PHE A 68 -21.36 -35.95 18.38
C PHE A 68 -21.63 -34.46 18.65
N PRO A 69 -22.32 -34.04 19.74
CA PRO A 69 -22.49 -32.60 20.01
C PRO A 69 -21.19 -31.88 20.34
N ILE A 70 -20.27 -32.52 21.08
CA ILE A 70 -18.96 -31.95 21.36
C ILE A 70 -18.16 -31.80 20.06
N TRP A 71 -18.08 -32.87 19.24
CA TRP A 71 -17.42 -32.85 17.97
C TRP A 71 -18.01 -31.78 17.03
N TRP A 72 -19.34 -31.70 16.93
CA TRP A 72 -20.03 -30.68 16.12
C TRP A 72 -19.68 -29.28 16.57
N LYS A 73 -19.74 -29.01 17.88
CA LYS A 73 -19.42 -27.70 18.45
C LYS A 73 -17.95 -27.30 18.26
N THR A 74 -17.03 -28.27 18.32
CA THR A 74 -15.58 -28.03 18.19
C THR A 74 -15.12 -27.96 16.73
N THR A 75 -15.83 -28.62 15.81
CA THR A 75 -15.47 -28.63 14.38
C THR A 75 -16.31 -27.68 13.52
N SER A 76 -17.41 -27.14 14.05
CA SER A 76 -18.20 -26.15 13.29
C SER A 76 -17.43 -24.84 13.15
N ILE A 77 -17.22 -24.45 11.89
CA ILE A 77 -16.52 -23.22 11.55
C ILE A 77 -17.53 -22.07 11.61
N TYR A 78 -17.24 -21.08 12.46
CA TYR A 78 -18.04 -19.86 12.51
C TYR A 78 -17.71 -18.97 11.32
N ARG A 79 -18.74 -18.54 10.60
CA ARG A 79 -18.65 -17.59 9.51
C ARG A 79 -19.64 -16.44 9.71
N ALA A 80 -19.11 -15.25 9.99
CA ALA A 80 -19.92 -14.04 9.98
C ALA A 80 -20.44 -13.77 8.55
N ARG A 81 -21.63 -13.19 8.45
CA ARG A 81 -22.20 -12.79 7.14
C ARG A 81 -21.53 -11.51 6.69
N LEU A 82 -20.93 -11.53 5.50
CA LEU A 82 -20.35 -10.36 4.83
C LEU A 82 -21.30 -9.85 3.74
N PRO A 83 -21.39 -8.54 3.50
CA PRO A 83 -22.16 -7.95 2.42
C PRO A 83 -21.41 -8.05 1.08
N ILE A 84 -21.20 -9.27 0.58
CA ILE A 84 -20.32 -9.59 -0.55
C ILE A 84 -20.69 -8.78 -1.80
N GLN A 85 -21.98 -8.66 -2.10
CA GLN A 85 -22.45 -7.88 -3.25
C GLN A 85 -21.97 -6.42 -3.20
N ASN A 86 -22.12 -5.78 -2.05
CA ASN A 86 -21.69 -4.41 -1.85
C ASN A 86 -20.15 -4.28 -1.94
N MET A 87 -19.40 -5.24 -1.38
CA MET A 87 -17.94 -5.28 -1.48
C MET A 87 -17.45 -5.37 -2.94
N VAL A 88 -18.12 -6.19 -3.75
CA VAL A 88 -17.81 -6.33 -5.19
C VAL A 88 -18.21 -5.07 -5.96
N GLU A 89 -19.34 -4.45 -5.67
CA GLU A 89 -19.78 -3.21 -6.32
C GLU A 89 -18.82 -2.05 -6.06
N TRP A 90 -18.23 -1.97 -4.86
CA TRP A 90 -17.16 -1.03 -4.56
C TRP A 90 -15.89 -1.32 -5.36
N ALA A 91 -15.46 -2.58 -5.42
CA ALA A 91 -14.27 -2.98 -6.17
C ALA A 91 -14.40 -2.75 -7.68
N ASP A 92 -15.62 -2.91 -8.23
CA ASP A 92 -15.92 -2.67 -9.64
C ASP A 92 -16.12 -1.17 -9.96
N GLY A 93 -16.02 -0.27 -8.96
CA GLY A 93 -16.23 1.17 -9.14
C GLY A 93 -17.67 1.56 -9.45
N LYS A 94 -18.67 0.67 -9.21
CA LYS A 94 -20.09 0.94 -9.47
C LYS A 94 -20.71 1.86 -8.43
N THR A 95 -20.27 1.74 -7.17
CA THR A 95 -20.83 2.51 -6.04
C THR A 95 -20.29 3.93 -6.00
N CYS A 96 -19.02 4.13 -6.30
CA CYS A 96 -18.39 5.45 -6.28
C CYS A 96 -17.60 5.70 -7.56
N ARG A 97 -17.84 6.88 -8.15
CA ARG A 97 -16.95 7.48 -9.16
C ARG A 97 -16.31 8.71 -8.52
N PRO A 98 -15.01 8.65 -8.19
CA PRO A 98 -14.34 9.79 -7.58
C PRO A 98 -14.35 10.99 -8.51
N VAL A 99 -14.73 12.15 -7.98
CA VAL A 99 -14.73 13.43 -8.69
C VAL A 99 -14.01 14.44 -7.81
N PHE A 100 -13.20 15.28 -8.42
CA PHE A 100 -12.35 16.27 -7.76
C PHE A 100 -12.74 17.67 -8.23
N PRO A 101 -13.76 18.30 -7.62
CA PRO A 101 -14.12 19.68 -7.88
C PRO A 101 -13.18 20.59 -7.07
N LEU A 102 -12.23 21.23 -7.74
CA LEU A 102 -11.24 22.11 -7.13
C LEU A 102 -11.76 23.53 -7.10
N GLU A 103 -12.00 24.07 -5.92
CA GLU A 103 -12.44 25.46 -5.76
C GLU A 103 -11.25 26.42 -5.85
N ILE A 104 -11.34 27.39 -6.75
CA ILE A 104 -10.36 28.45 -6.97
C ILE A 104 -11.03 29.77 -6.66
N HIS A 105 -10.50 30.49 -5.68
CA HIS A 105 -11.00 31.77 -5.26
C HIS A 105 -10.32 32.91 -6.02
N PHE A 106 -11.11 33.84 -6.56
CA PHE A 106 -10.63 35.04 -7.24
C PHE A 106 -10.75 36.26 -6.34
N GLU A 107 -9.63 36.91 -6.11
CA GLU A 107 -9.54 38.22 -5.47
C GLU A 107 -9.34 39.27 -6.55
N THR A 108 -10.29 40.17 -6.67
CA THR A 108 -10.30 41.24 -7.70
C THR A 108 -10.39 42.63 -7.09
N PRO A 109 -9.40 43.07 -6.29
CA PRO A 109 -9.50 44.28 -5.49
C PRO A 109 -9.67 45.56 -6.33
N SER A 110 -9.30 45.52 -7.60
CA SER A 110 -9.30 46.70 -8.50
C SER A 110 -10.36 46.65 -9.60
N LEU A 111 -11.19 45.58 -9.64
CA LEU A 111 -12.22 45.42 -10.66
C LEU A 111 -13.60 45.67 -10.06
N PRO A 112 -14.47 46.40 -10.77
CA PRO A 112 -15.89 46.50 -10.40
C PRO A 112 -16.55 45.11 -10.41
N GLU A 113 -17.48 44.87 -9.49
CA GLU A 113 -18.13 43.56 -9.32
C GLU A 113 -18.76 42.99 -10.60
N PRO A 114 -19.44 43.76 -11.49
CA PRO A 114 -19.97 43.25 -12.75
C PRO A 114 -18.88 42.75 -13.70
N GLU A 115 -17.74 43.44 -13.76
CA GLU A 115 -16.60 43.08 -14.63
C GLU A 115 -15.88 41.82 -14.08
N ALA A 116 -15.73 41.73 -12.75
CA ALA A 116 -15.19 40.59 -12.07
C ALA A 116 -16.03 39.31 -12.34
N HIS A 117 -17.35 39.42 -12.22
CA HIS A 117 -18.27 38.32 -12.54
C HIS A 117 -18.25 37.95 -14.03
N HIS A 118 -18.11 38.92 -14.93
CA HIS A 118 -17.99 38.64 -16.36
C HIS A 118 -16.68 37.92 -16.69
N LEU A 119 -15.56 38.39 -16.15
CA LEU A 119 -14.25 37.74 -16.31
C LEU A 119 -14.26 36.31 -15.76
N LEU A 120 -14.82 36.12 -14.55
CA LEU A 120 -14.92 34.79 -13.94
C LEU A 120 -15.75 33.84 -14.80
N ARG A 121 -16.90 34.27 -15.31
CA ARG A 121 -17.76 33.45 -16.17
C ARG A 121 -17.09 33.08 -17.48
N THR A 122 -16.43 34.04 -18.14
CA THR A 122 -15.71 33.75 -19.40
C THR A 122 -14.50 32.86 -19.18
N THR A 123 -13.78 33.04 -18.06
CA THR A 123 -12.66 32.15 -17.69
C THR A 123 -13.16 30.74 -17.36
N GLN A 124 -14.27 30.60 -16.64
CA GLN A 124 -14.88 29.29 -16.35
C GLN A 124 -15.29 28.57 -17.64
N HIS A 125 -15.94 29.28 -18.56
CA HIS A 125 -16.33 28.70 -19.85
C HIS A 125 -15.13 28.21 -20.64
N THR A 126 -14.05 29.00 -20.69
CA THR A 126 -12.80 28.58 -21.36
C THR A 126 -12.17 27.36 -20.71
N LEU A 127 -12.19 27.28 -19.35
CA LEU A 127 -11.70 26.11 -18.61
C LEU A 127 -12.54 24.85 -18.90
N ASP A 128 -13.86 24.99 -18.97
CA ASP A 128 -14.76 23.89 -19.24
C ASP A 128 -14.59 23.36 -20.67
N ASP A 129 -14.38 24.25 -21.65
CA ASP A 129 -14.08 23.89 -23.04
C ASP A 129 -12.74 23.17 -23.20
N LEU A 130 -11.74 23.54 -22.39
CA LEU A 130 -10.43 22.91 -22.38
C LEU A 130 -10.35 21.63 -21.54
N ASN A 131 -11.41 21.31 -20.78
CA ASN A 131 -11.36 20.17 -19.86
C ASN A 131 -11.74 18.85 -20.53
N GLU A 132 -10.75 18.01 -20.81
CA GLU A 132 -10.92 16.67 -21.35
C GLU A 132 -11.21 15.60 -20.29
N PHE A 133 -11.18 15.93 -18.98
CA PHE A 133 -11.32 14.97 -17.89
C PHE A 133 -12.37 15.37 -16.87
N SER A 134 -13.55 14.82 -17.01
CA SER A 134 -14.71 15.14 -16.18
C SER A 134 -14.57 14.79 -14.69
N ALA A 135 -13.64 13.90 -14.32
CA ALA A 135 -13.39 13.58 -12.92
C ALA A 135 -12.59 14.67 -12.18
N HIS A 136 -11.86 15.53 -12.89
CA HIS A 136 -11.06 16.61 -12.32
C HIS A 136 -11.46 17.93 -13.01
N HIS A 137 -12.09 18.83 -12.28
CA HIS A 137 -12.55 20.08 -12.83
C HIS A 137 -12.36 21.23 -11.86
N LEU A 138 -12.01 22.39 -12.42
CA LEU A 138 -11.75 23.63 -11.69
C LEU A 138 -13.03 24.43 -11.60
N ARG A 139 -13.41 24.87 -10.40
CA ARG A 139 -14.57 25.71 -10.13
C ARG A 139 -14.13 27.05 -9.61
N LEU A 140 -14.43 28.10 -10.35
CA LEU A 140 -14.06 29.46 -10.01
C LEU A 140 -15.14 30.09 -9.12
N LYS A 141 -14.72 30.72 -8.03
CA LYS A 141 -15.58 31.49 -7.15
C LYS A 141 -14.96 32.86 -6.90
N LEU A 142 -15.79 33.88 -6.79
CA LEU A 142 -15.33 35.19 -6.34
C LEU A 142 -15.15 35.17 -4.82
N SER A 143 -14.04 35.69 -4.32
CA SER A 143 -13.81 35.82 -2.88
C SER A 143 -14.72 36.92 -2.34
N GLU A 144 -15.53 36.60 -1.33
CA GLU A 144 -16.32 37.63 -0.62
C GLU A 144 -15.36 38.48 0.22
N GLU A 145 -15.38 39.79 0.01
CA GLU A 145 -14.42 40.80 0.50
C GLU A 145 -14.40 41.01 2.04
N ASN A 146 -14.98 40.14 2.85
CA ASN A 146 -15.20 40.34 4.29
C ASN A 146 -14.31 39.52 5.23
N THR A 147 -13.17 38.99 4.77
CA THR A 147 -12.15 38.49 5.70
C THR A 147 -10.79 39.10 5.37
N VAL A 148 -10.63 40.38 5.78
CA VAL A 148 -9.31 40.92 6.06
C VAL A 148 -8.79 40.15 7.28
N ALA A 149 -8.24 38.97 7.06
CA ALA A 149 -7.40 38.32 8.04
C ALA A 149 -6.15 39.20 8.18
N SER A 150 -6.10 39.92 9.29
CA SER A 150 -4.93 40.65 9.73
C SER A 150 -3.74 39.71 9.71
N HIS A 151 -2.61 40.19 9.22
CA HIS A 151 -1.35 39.49 8.96
C HIS A 151 -0.67 38.84 10.19
N GLU A 152 -1.33 38.83 11.36
CA GLU A 152 -0.76 38.37 12.64
C GLU A 152 -1.14 36.95 13.06
N ASP A 153 -2.13 36.29 12.41
CA ASP A 153 -2.65 34.99 12.84
C ASP A 153 -2.12 33.76 12.07
N ILE A 154 -1.00 33.91 11.32
CA ILE A 154 -0.45 32.81 10.48
C ILE A 154 0.38 31.78 11.28
N LEU A 155 0.54 31.96 12.59
CA LEU A 155 1.31 31.05 13.46
C LEU A 155 0.45 30.13 14.34
N GLU A 156 -0.87 30.20 14.27
CA GLU A 156 -1.72 29.20 14.92
C GLU A 156 -1.88 27.97 14.00
N GLN A 157 -1.59 26.83 14.60
CA GLN A 157 -1.70 25.49 13.98
C GLN A 157 -3.02 25.33 13.24
N PRO A 158 -3.04 24.73 12.02
CA PRO A 158 -4.27 24.42 11.35
C PRO A 158 -5.02 23.36 12.15
N GLN A 159 -5.92 23.79 13.02
CA GLN A 159 -6.94 22.89 13.55
C GLN A 159 -7.84 22.50 12.38
N PRO A 160 -8.25 21.24 12.26
CA PRO A 160 -9.19 20.81 11.24
C PRO A 160 -10.50 21.55 11.48
N VAL A 161 -10.73 22.62 10.72
CA VAL A 161 -12.01 23.34 10.71
C VAL A 161 -13.02 22.39 10.09
N LEU A 162 -13.83 21.76 10.94
CA LEU A 162 -14.99 20.93 10.59
C LEU A 162 -16.17 21.77 10.08
N ASP A 163 -15.92 22.92 9.48
CA ASP A 163 -16.92 23.65 8.76
C ASP A 163 -17.13 23.00 7.40
N GLY A 164 -18.36 22.61 7.10
CA GLY A 164 -18.78 21.87 5.90
C GLY A 164 -18.53 22.59 4.56
N LYS A 165 -17.52 23.45 4.48
CA LYS A 165 -17.06 24.14 3.27
C LYS A 165 -16.04 23.30 2.51
N ALA A 166 -16.04 23.42 1.19
CA ALA A 166 -15.02 22.82 0.33
C ALA A 166 -13.65 23.46 0.59
N ASP A 167 -12.58 22.66 0.41
CA ASP A 167 -11.21 23.14 0.58
C ASP A 167 -10.82 24.05 -0.60
N THR A 168 -10.31 25.26 -0.32
CA THR A 168 -9.78 26.16 -1.35
C THR A 168 -8.48 25.59 -1.91
N ALA A 169 -8.47 25.25 -3.21
CA ALA A 169 -7.29 24.70 -3.87
C ALA A 169 -6.25 25.76 -4.24
N LEU A 170 -6.70 26.94 -4.62
CA LEU A 170 -5.84 28.06 -5.04
C LEU A 170 -6.59 29.39 -4.91
N THR A 171 -5.89 30.44 -4.52
CA THR A 171 -6.38 31.83 -4.58
C THR A 171 -5.68 32.56 -5.72
N VAL A 172 -6.44 33.11 -6.65
CA VAL A 172 -5.93 33.92 -7.77
C VAL A 172 -6.20 35.38 -7.48
N ARG A 173 -5.14 36.18 -7.38
CA ARG A 173 -5.25 37.62 -7.13
C ARG A 173 -4.93 38.41 -8.41
N LEU A 174 -5.85 39.27 -8.84
CA LEU A 174 -5.71 40.08 -10.03
C LEU A 174 -5.20 41.46 -9.71
N LEU A 175 -4.05 41.83 -10.28
CA LEU A 175 -3.38 43.11 -10.01
C LEU A 175 -3.17 43.86 -11.33
N PRO A 176 -3.79 45.04 -11.51
CA PRO A 176 -3.54 45.85 -12.70
C PRO A 176 -2.15 46.49 -12.66
N GLN A 177 -1.46 46.47 -13.79
CA GLN A 177 -0.15 47.08 -13.96
C GLN A 177 -0.05 47.76 -15.33
N GLU A 178 0.17 49.08 -15.34
CA GLU A 178 0.13 49.90 -16.57
C GLU A 178 1.31 49.67 -17.51
N ASP A 179 2.47 49.27 -16.98
CA ASP A 179 3.72 49.13 -17.74
C ASP A 179 3.85 47.78 -18.44
N LEU A 180 2.81 46.93 -18.43
CA LEU A 180 2.86 45.59 -19.00
C LEU A 180 2.32 45.54 -20.44
N ALA A 181 3.08 44.95 -21.34
CA ALA A 181 2.62 44.64 -22.70
C ALA A 181 1.74 43.40 -22.78
N ALA A 182 1.93 42.43 -21.87
CA ALA A 182 1.22 41.15 -21.82
C ALA A 182 1.03 40.68 -20.37
N PRO A 183 -0.01 39.89 -20.06
CA PRO A 183 -0.24 39.36 -18.71
C PRO A 183 0.93 38.50 -18.22
N ARG A 184 1.26 38.64 -16.95
CA ARG A 184 2.29 37.85 -16.25
C ARG A 184 1.67 37.23 -15.00
N SER A 185 2.12 36.04 -14.61
CA SER A 185 1.68 35.37 -13.38
C SER A 185 2.87 34.94 -12.54
N GLU A 186 2.70 35.00 -11.22
CA GLU A 186 3.69 34.59 -10.24
C GLU A 186 3.01 33.77 -9.13
N LEU A 187 3.46 32.54 -8.92
CA LEU A 187 2.99 31.67 -7.87
C LEU A 187 3.85 31.86 -6.63
N HIS A 188 3.23 32.15 -5.50
CA HIS A 188 3.93 32.29 -4.22
C HIS A 188 4.51 30.96 -3.73
N PRO A 189 5.77 30.91 -3.27
CA PRO A 189 6.40 29.67 -2.78
C PRO A 189 5.78 29.16 -1.47
N ASP A 190 5.34 30.07 -0.60
CA ASP A 190 4.93 29.78 0.77
C ASP A 190 3.40 29.73 0.98
N THR A 191 2.62 30.07 -0.04
CA THR A 191 1.16 30.07 0.01
C THR A 191 0.56 29.47 -1.26
N THR A 192 -0.70 29.09 -1.20
CA THR A 192 -1.47 28.65 -2.38
C THR A 192 -2.08 29.86 -3.09
N ARG A 193 -1.25 30.86 -3.46
CA ARG A 193 -1.70 32.09 -4.11
C ARG A 193 -0.95 32.33 -5.41
N LEU A 194 -1.71 32.63 -6.46
CA LEU A 194 -1.24 33.00 -7.79
C LEU A 194 -1.56 34.48 -8.03
N ASP A 195 -0.56 35.34 -8.08
CA ASP A 195 -0.71 36.73 -8.48
C ASP A 195 -0.67 36.84 -10.00
N VAL A 196 -1.67 37.47 -10.58
CA VAL A 196 -1.77 37.69 -12.04
C VAL A 196 -1.74 39.18 -12.29
N TYR A 197 -0.68 39.66 -12.88
CA TYR A 197 -0.50 41.04 -13.31
C TYR A 197 -1.01 41.20 -14.74
N TYR A 198 -1.86 42.21 -14.97
CA TYR A 198 -2.48 42.41 -16.27
C TYR A 198 -2.53 43.90 -16.65
N PRO A 199 -2.40 44.24 -17.96
CA PRO A 199 -2.60 45.59 -18.42
C PRO A 199 -4.09 45.94 -18.38
N PRO A 200 -4.47 47.13 -17.86
CA PRO A 200 -5.87 47.55 -17.75
C PRO A 200 -6.65 47.53 -19.08
N SER A 201 -5.96 47.65 -20.20
CA SER A 201 -6.56 47.57 -21.54
C SER A 201 -7.11 46.18 -21.91
N GLN A 202 -6.78 45.14 -21.15
CA GLN A 202 -7.23 43.77 -21.39
C GLN A 202 -8.42 43.34 -20.51
N ILE A 203 -8.98 44.25 -19.74
CA ILE A 203 -10.23 44.00 -19.01
C ILE A 203 -11.32 43.65 -20.02
N PRO A 204 -12.07 42.54 -19.82
CA PRO A 204 -13.07 42.12 -20.78
C PRO A 204 -14.24 43.11 -20.81
N LEU A 205 -14.49 43.66 -22.00
CA LEU A 205 -15.74 44.39 -22.24
C LEU A 205 -16.91 43.41 -22.18
N PRO A 206 -18.08 43.78 -21.67
CA PRO A 206 -19.24 42.90 -21.56
C PRO A 206 -19.71 42.26 -22.86
N SER A 207 -19.27 42.80 -24.01
CA SER A 207 -19.56 42.28 -25.36
C SER A 207 -18.52 41.31 -25.91
N ALA A 208 -17.37 41.09 -25.23
CA ALA A 208 -16.30 40.24 -25.72
C ALA A 208 -16.56 38.77 -25.33
N SER A 209 -16.76 37.91 -26.31
CA SER A 209 -17.00 36.48 -26.11
C SER A 209 -15.77 35.66 -25.71
N ASN A 210 -14.56 36.14 -25.99
CA ASN A 210 -13.31 35.47 -25.63
C ASN A 210 -12.18 36.48 -25.34
N PRO A 211 -12.16 37.08 -24.13
CA PRO A 211 -11.17 38.06 -23.78
C PRO A 211 -9.79 37.42 -23.58
N PRO A 212 -8.69 38.07 -24.04
CA PRO A 212 -7.32 37.51 -23.96
C PRO A 212 -6.89 37.25 -22.51
N LEU A 213 -7.35 38.04 -21.54
CA LEU A 213 -7.03 37.84 -20.11
C LEU A 213 -7.64 36.52 -19.57
N SER A 214 -8.90 36.21 -19.92
CA SER A 214 -9.54 34.98 -19.48
C SER A 214 -8.87 33.73 -20.09
N ALA A 215 -8.47 33.78 -21.37
CA ALA A 215 -7.73 32.71 -22.02
C ALA A 215 -6.35 32.52 -21.37
N TYR A 216 -5.65 33.61 -21.03
CA TYR A 216 -4.37 33.53 -20.33
C TYR A 216 -4.52 32.88 -18.93
N ILE A 217 -5.49 33.32 -18.13
CA ILE A 217 -5.74 32.79 -16.80
C ILE A 217 -6.12 31.29 -16.89
N ALA A 218 -7.04 30.94 -17.78
CA ALA A 218 -7.47 29.56 -18.00
C ALA A 218 -6.29 28.65 -18.38
N GLY A 219 -5.43 29.09 -19.31
CA GLY A 219 -4.22 28.36 -19.70
C GLY A 219 -3.26 28.16 -18.52
N LYS A 220 -3.02 29.21 -17.72
CA LYS A 220 -2.15 29.13 -16.53
C LYS A 220 -2.68 28.20 -15.45
N LEU A 221 -3.98 28.24 -15.19
CA LEU A 221 -4.61 27.32 -14.25
C LEU A 221 -4.51 25.88 -14.74
N GLN A 222 -4.72 25.66 -16.02
CA GLN A 222 -4.58 24.32 -16.61
C GLN A 222 -3.15 23.80 -16.52
N ASP A 223 -2.15 24.64 -16.80
CA ASP A 223 -0.72 24.29 -16.67
C ASP A 223 -0.37 23.88 -15.23
N LEU A 224 -0.85 24.62 -14.21
CA LEU A 224 -0.58 24.33 -12.80
C LEU A 224 -1.14 22.98 -12.34
N PHE A 225 -2.32 22.60 -12.83
CA PHE A 225 -2.98 21.37 -12.43
C PHE A 225 -2.76 20.19 -13.38
N THR A 226 -1.97 20.37 -14.46
CA THR A 226 -1.72 19.33 -15.49
C THR A 226 -1.10 18.07 -14.86
N GLU A 227 -0.10 18.22 -14.00
CA GLU A 227 0.57 17.09 -13.37
C GLU A 227 -0.36 16.34 -12.42
N GLU A 228 -1.15 17.04 -11.61
CA GLU A 228 -2.15 16.46 -10.72
C GLU A 228 -3.21 15.68 -11.49
N LYS A 229 -3.77 16.31 -12.54
CA LYS A 229 -4.76 15.70 -13.43
C LYS A 229 -4.23 14.40 -14.04
N ALA A 230 -2.97 14.41 -14.49
CA ALA A 230 -2.32 13.24 -15.06
C ALA A 230 -2.11 12.11 -14.05
N ILE A 231 -1.67 12.44 -12.82
CA ILE A 231 -1.47 11.44 -11.76
C ILE A 231 -2.81 10.82 -11.34
N ILE A 232 -3.86 11.64 -11.14
CA ILE A 232 -5.19 11.13 -10.79
C ILE A 232 -5.73 10.24 -11.93
N ALA A 233 -5.58 10.63 -13.20
CA ALA A 233 -5.97 9.81 -14.33
C ALA A 233 -5.25 8.47 -14.35
N GLN A 234 -3.94 8.45 -14.07
CA GLN A 234 -3.14 7.22 -13.96
C GLN A 234 -3.64 6.33 -12.82
N VAL A 235 -3.85 6.88 -11.63
CA VAL A 235 -4.33 6.15 -10.45
C VAL A 235 -5.72 5.53 -10.70
N LEU A 236 -6.62 6.26 -11.37
CA LEU A 236 -7.94 5.76 -11.73
C LEU A 236 -7.90 4.69 -12.84
N SER A 237 -6.91 4.75 -13.75
CA SER A 237 -6.75 3.75 -14.83
C SER A 237 -6.13 2.45 -14.34
N ASP A 238 -5.14 2.51 -13.45
CA ASP A 238 -4.43 1.32 -12.95
C ASP A 238 -5.36 0.37 -12.18
N ASN A 239 -6.36 0.89 -11.48
CA ASN A 239 -7.35 0.07 -10.79
C ASN A 239 -8.38 -0.60 -11.73
N ASN A 240 -8.66 -0.02 -12.88
CA ASN A 240 -9.52 -0.67 -13.88
C ASN A 240 -8.87 -1.88 -14.55
N VAL A 241 -7.53 -1.98 -14.52
CA VAL A 241 -6.76 -3.12 -15.07
C VAL A 241 -6.66 -4.29 -14.08
N GLY A 242 -6.80 -4.04 -12.77
CA GLY A 242 -6.73 -5.08 -11.72
C GLY A 242 -8.01 -5.93 -11.57
N GLY A 243 -9.14 -5.50 -12.08
CA GLY A 243 -10.36 -6.29 -12.19
C GLY A 243 -10.35 -7.06 -13.53
N ALA A 244 -10.21 -8.39 -13.46
CA ALA A 244 -10.12 -9.31 -14.57
C ALA A 244 -10.91 -8.84 -15.81
N SER A 245 -10.18 -8.30 -16.79
CA SER A 245 -10.70 -8.04 -18.13
C SER A 245 -10.89 -9.38 -18.85
N THR A 246 -11.94 -10.13 -18.51
CA THR A 246 -12.54 -11.10 -19.43
C THR A 246 -13.53 -10.37 -20.32
N LEU A 247 -13.02 -10.01 -21.51
CA LEU A 247 -13.74 -10.04 -22.79
C LEU A 247 -15.27 -9.81 -22.72
N THR A 248 -15.70 -8.56 -22.83
CA THR A 248 -16.77 -8.23 -23.77
C THR A 248 -16.64 -6.74 -24.12
N ALA A 249 -16.04 -6.50 -25.27
CA ALA A 249 -16.20 -5.25 -26.00
C ALA A 249 -17.69 -5.16 -26.41
N SER A 250 -18.48 -4.47 -25.62
CA SER A 250 -19.83 -4.07 -26.01
C SER A 250 -19.87 -2.56 -25.96
N SER A 251 -19.86 -2.01 -27.14
CA SER A 251 -20.12 -0.64 -27.50
C SER A 251 -21.23 0.02 -26.66
N SER A 252 -20.85 1.04 -25.89
CA SER A 252 -21.73 2.18 -25.64
C SER A 252 -20.90 3.45 -25.62
N ASN A 253 -21.15 4.28 -26.61
CA ASN A 253 -20.59 5.61 -26.81
C ASN A 253 -20.82 6.51 -25.59
N ASN A 254 -19.81 7.37 -25.31
CA ASN A 254 -19.77 8.49 -24.36
C ASN A 254 -19.30 8.17 -22.93
N GLN A 255 -18.15 7.53 -22.80
CA GLN A 255 -17.34 7.69 -21.59
C GLN A 255 -15.92 8.04 -22.01
N GLN A 256 -15.50 9.27 -21.74
CA GLN A 256 -14.10 9.69 -21.82
C GLN A 256 -13.29 8.81 -20.87
N GLN A 257 -12.60 7.82 -21.43
CA GLN A 257 -11.83 6.87 -20.64
C GLN A 257 -10.57 7.55 -20.11
N PRO A 258 -10.12 7.26 -18.86
CA PRO A 258 -8.86 7.76 -18.33
C PRO A 258 -7.65 7.51 -19.24
N SER A 259 -7.68 6.43 -20.02
CA SER A 259 -6.68 6.09 -21.03
C SER A 259 -6.54 7.13 -22.17
N ALA A 260 -7.60 7.86 -22.50
CA ALA A 260 -7.55 8.90 -23.54
C ALA A 260 -6.67 10.09 -23.11
N ILE A 261 -6.69 10.42 -21.81
CA ILE A 261 -5.91 11.52 -21.24
C ILE A 261 -4.43 11.16 -21.19
N LEU A 262 -4.09 9.92 -20.83
CA LEU A 262 -2.71 9.45 -20.83
C LEU A 262 -2.08 9.54 -22.24
N ASN A 263 -2.91 9.43 -23.28
CA ASN A 263 -2.48 9.60 -24.68
C ASN A 263 -2.35 11.09 -25.08
N SER A 264 -3.03 12.01 -24.40
CA SER A 264 -2.94 13.46 -24.67
C SER A 264 -1.78 14.14 -23.93
N ILE A 265 -1.24 13.48 -22.89
CA ILE A 265 -0.10 13.98 -22.12
C ILE A 265 1.21 13.74 -22.89
N SER A 266 2.14 14.70 -22.79
CA SER A 266 3.46 14.51 -23.40
C SER A 266 4.12 13.23 -22.89
N PRO A 267 4.77 12.43 -23.75
CA PRO A 267 5.42 11.17 -23.32
C PRO A 267 6.45 11.38 -22.21
N GLN A 268 7.12 12.53 -22.20
CA GLN A 268 8.10 12.88 -21.16
C GLN A 268 7.43 13.06 -19.79
N LEU A 269 6.27 13.72 -19.74
CA LEU A 269 5.53 13.91 -18.49
C LEU A 269 4.98 12.57 -17.98
N ALA A 270 4.41 11.73 -18.85
CA ALA A 270 3.93 10.40 -18.51
C ALA A 270 5.06 9.51 -17.95
N GLU A 271 6.23 9.54 -18.57
CA GLU A 271 7.39 8.80 -18.08
C GLU A 271 7.88 9.34 -16.72
N SER A 272 7.91 10.66 -16.54
CA SER A 272 8.33 11.28 -15.29
C SER A 272 7.41 10.91 -14.13
N ILE A 273 6.08 10.90 -14.36
CA ILE A 273 5.05 10.48 -13.39
C ILE A 273 5.22 9.00 -13.05
N THR A 274 5.33 8.14 -14.05
CA THR A 274 5.53 6.70 -13.85
C THR A 274 6.81 6.40 -13.05
N ARG A 275 7.90 7.08 -13.37
CA ARG A 275 9.17 6.97 -12.65
C ARG A 275 9.05 7.42 -11.21
N ARG A 276 8.28 8.48 -10.92
CA ARG A 276 8.03 8.98 -9.56
C ARG A 276 7.18 8.00 -8.77
N LEU A 277 6.07 7.52 -9.33
CA LEU A 277 5.19 6.54 -8.66
C LEU A 277 5.95 5.26 -8.30
N ARG A 278 6.86 4.79 -9.17
CA ARG A 278 7.71 3.63 -8.88
C ARG A 278 8.75 3.88 -7.79
N ARG A 279 9.20 5.12 -7.61
CA ARG A 279 10.20 5.50 -6.58
C ARG A 279 9.57 5.81 -5.24
N SER A 280 8.30 6.21 -5.23
CA SER A 280 7.62 6.60 -4.01
C SER A 280 7.38 5.42 -3.09
N MET A 281 7.43 5.71 -1.78
CA MET A 281 7.05 4.78 -0.72
C MET A 281 5.55 4.48 -0.78
N LYS A 282 5.17 3.25 -0.39
CA LYS A 282 3.76 2.98 -0.08
C LYS A 282 3.33 3.93 1.05
N TYR A 283 2.08 4.40 0.97
CA TYR A 283 1.53 5.23 2.04
C TYR A 283 1.56 4.50 3.38
N ALA A 284 1.96 5.22 4.42
CA ALA A 284 1.86 4.80 5.80
C ALA A 284 1.44 5.98 6.68
N GLU A 285 0.69 5.69 7.74
CA GLU A 285 0.27 6.70 8.71
C GLU A 285 1.47 7.30 9.44
N THR A 286 2.47 6.45 9.74
CA THR A 286 3.71 6.85 10.40
C THR A 286 4.91 6.33 9.63
N TYR A 287 5.87 7.21 9.34
CA TYR A 287 7.18 6.87 8.77
C TYR A 287 8.27 7.07 9.81
N HIS A 288 9.27 6.18 9.79
CA HIS A 288 10.48 6.31 10.59
C HIS A 288 11.61 6.88 9.73
N LEU A 289 12.14 8.06 10.07
CA LEU A 289 13.25 8.68 9.37
C LEU A 289 14.53 8.36 10.12
N ALA A 290 15.46 7.64 9.50
CA ALA A 290 16.75 7.32 10.07
C ALA A 290 17.85 8.12 9.38
N PHE A 291 18.47 9.07 10.09
CA PHE A 291 19.61 9.83 9.60
C PHE A 291 20.90 9.18 10.09
N SER A 292 21.73 8.75 9.17
CA SER A 292 22.95 7.98 9.47
C SER A 292 24.18 8.67 8.91
N LEU A 293 25.15 8.96 9.78
CA LEU A 293 26.46 9.41 9.38
C LEU A 293 27.40 8.21 9.21
N PHE A 294 27.93 8.03 8.02
CA PHE A 294 28.85 6.95 7.69
C PHE A 294 30.21 7.49 7.27
N THR A 295 31.26 6.94 7.84
CA THR A 295 32.65 7.24 7.48
C THR A 295 33.50 5.97 7.48
N PRO A 296 34.41 5.80 6.50
CA PRO A 296 35.33 4.65 6.48
C PRO A 296 36.45 4.74 7.52
N GLY A 297 36.62 5.90 8.17
CA GLY A 297 37.60 6.15 9.19
C GLY A 297 37.04 6.31 10.61
N SER A 298 37.84 6.88 11.48
CA SER A 298 37.44 7.27 12.85
C SER A 298 36.79 8.64 12.93
N GLU A 299 36.89 9.45 11.88
CA GLU A 299 36.39 10.82 11.80
C GLU A 299 35.63 11.07 10.52
N PRO A 300 34.56 11.90 10.57
CA PRO A 300 33.97 12.56 11.73
C PRO A 300 33.24 11.60 12.67
N SER A 301 33.40 11.80 13.99
CA SER A 301 32.76 10.98 15.04
C SER A 301 31.54 11.62 15.67
N SER A 302 31.31 12.91 15.40
CA SER A 302 30.17 13.66 15.92
C SER A 302 29.61 14.66 14.88
N TRP A 303 28.35 15.06 15.04
CA TRP A 303 27.68 15.99 14.16
C TRP A 303 26.52 16.72 14.86
N ASP A 304 26.22 17.93 14.40
CA ASP A 304 25.12 18.76 14.92
C ASP A 304 23.76 18.37 14.29
N VAL A 305 23.47 17.06 14.24
CA VAL A 305 22.29 16.53 13.58
C VAL A 305 20.99 17.06 14.15
N LYS A 306 20.90 17.26 15.47
CA LYS A 306 19.69 17.76 16.12
C LYS A 306 19.34 19.16 15.61
N ALA A 307 20.30 20.08 15.62
CA ALA A 307 20.11 21.43 15.13
C ALA A 307 19.78 21.45 13.62
N ALA A 308 20.46 20.62 12.83
CA ALA A 308 20.20 20.49 11.40
C ALA A 308 18.79 19.94 11.09
N VAL A 309 18.31 18.96 11.86
CA VAL A 309 16.96 18.44 11.74
C VAL A 309 15.93 19.50 12.13
N GLU A 310 16.14 20.19 13.24
CA GLU A 310 15.21 21.23 13.70
C GLU A 310 15.07 22.37 12.69
N GLU A 311 16.17 22.78 12.05
CA GLU A 311 16.15 23.90 11.09
C GLU A 311 15.71 23.49 9.68
N TYR A 312 16.20 22.37 9.14
CA TYR A 312 16.02 22.03 7.71
C TYR A 312 14.96 20.97 7.41
N ILE A 313 14.63 20.11 8.40
CA ILE A 313 13.69 19.00 8.20
C ILE A 313 12.37 19.26 8.92
N SER A 314 12.39 19.71 10.18
CA SER A 314 11.19 19.84 11.00
C SER A 314 10.10 20.75 10.40
N PRO A 315 10.39 21.88 9.74
CA PRO A 315 9.36 22.68 9.08
C PRO A 315 8.63 21.91 7.98
N LEU A 316 9.36 21.08 7.22
CA LEU A 316 8.78 20.21 6.21
C LEU A 316 7.88 19.13 6.84
N LEU A 317 8.33 18.48 7.93
CA LEU A 317 7.55 17.46 8.63
C LEU A 317 6.27 18.03 9.23
N GLN A 318 6.33 19.24 9.78
CA GLN A 318 5.13 19.95 10.27
C GLN A 318 4.13 20.22 9.15
N ALA A 319 4.60 20.65 7.98
CA ALA A 319 3.76 20.84 6.82
C ALA A 319 3.12 19.52 6.32
N PHE A 320 3.77 18.38 6.55
CA PHE A 320 3.23 17.05 6.22
C PHE A 320 2.32 16.46 7.30
N ALA A 321 2.19 17.08 8.49
CA ALA A 321 1.39 16.54 9.60
C ALA A 321 -0.06 16.16 9.20
N PRO A 322 -0.76 16.88 8.30
CA PRO A 322 -2.07 16.46 7.82
C PRO A 322 -2.06 15.14 7.00
N ILE A 323 -0.89 14.73 6.49
CA ILE A 323 -0.75 13.57 5.59
C ILE A 323 -0.19 12.35 6.34
N SER A 324 0.87 12.51 7.12
CA SER A 324 1.55 11.42 7.83
C SER A 324 2.32 11.94 9.04
N ASN A 325 2.50 11.07 10.03
CA ASN A 325 3.35 11.31 11.19
C ASN A 325 4.78 10.82 10.93
N PHE A 326 5.74 11.41 11.64
CA PHE A 326 7.15 11.05 11.49
C PHE A 326 7.81 10.85 12.85
N THR A 327 8.66 9.82 12.93
CA THR A 327 9.60 9.64 14.02
C THR A 327 11.02 9.75 13.47
N ILE A 328 11.96 10.23 14.25
CA ILE A 328 13.33 10.51 13.81
C ILE A 328 14.30 9.75 14.69
N ASP A 329 15.16 8.96 14.05
CA ASP A 329 16.30 8.28 14.65
C ASP A 329 17.60 8.75 14.02
N THR A 330 18.68 8.80 14.82
CA THR A 330 19.99 9.23 14.33
C THR A 330 21.07 8.26 14.78
N GLN A 331 22.03 7.97 13.90
CA GLN A 331 23.16 7.11 14.22
C GLN A 331 24.46 7.58 13.56
N VAL A 332 25.59 7.17 14.16
CA VAL A 332 26.92 7.36 13.60
C VAL A 332 27.59 5.99 13.44
N GLN A 333 28.03 5.69 12.24
CA GLN A 333 28.72 4.45 11.91
C GLN A 333 30.16 4.77 11.46
N LEU A 334 31.10 4.49 12.34
CA LEU A 334 32.53 4.59 12.05
C LEU A 334 33.02 3.30 11.38
N TYR A 335 34.11 3.41 10.62
CA TYR A 335 34.69 2.29 9.87
C TYR A 335 33.73 1.59 8.92
N ALA A 336 32.77 2.35 8.38
CA ALA A 336 31.82 1.88 7.38
C ALA A 336 32.53 1.75 6.03
N THR A 337 32.87 0.53 5.64
CA THR A 337 33.42 0.22 4.32
C THR A 337 32.34 -0.31 3.39
N SER A 338 32.47 -0.02 2.09
CA SER A 338 31.60 -0.62 1.08
C SER A 338 31.71 -2.15 1.10
N ALA A 339 30.65 -2.82 0.65
CA ALA A 339 30.65 -4.29 0.55
C ALA A 339 31.87 -4.80 -0.24
N PRO A 340 32.47 -5.93 0.15
CA PRO A 340 33.59 -6.52 -0.59
C PRO A 340 33.26 -6.83 -2.06
N THR A 341 31.97 -7.01 -2.36
CA THR A 341 31.45 -7.26 -3.71
C THR A 341 31.14 -5.98 -4.48
N ALA A 342 31.14 -4.81 -3.83
CA ALA A 342 30.90 -3.54 -4.49
C ALA A 342 32.17 -3.10 -5.23
N PRO A 343 32.05 -2.59 -6.48
CA PRO A 343 33.17 -1.99 -7.18
C PRO A 343 33.75 -0.83 -6.37
N LEU A 344 35.06 -0.76 -6.33
CA LEU A 344 35.77 0.34 -5.67
C LEU A 344 35.63 1.63 -6.49
N PRO A 345 35.60 2.81 -5.84
CA PRO A 345 35.64 4.08 -6.55
C PRO A 345 36.89 4.18 -7.44
N GLU A 346 36.73 4.71 -8.67
CA GLU A 346 37.81 4.92 -9.64
C GLU A 346 38.19 6.42 -9.64
N TYR A 347 39.48 6.72 -9.65
CA TYR A 347 39.93 8.11 -9.76
C TYR A 347 39.87 8.56 -11.20
N ASP A 348 39.17 9.66 -11.45
CA ASP A 348 39.06 10.29 -12.78
C ASP A 348 39.95 11.54 -12.82
N GLU A 349 41.01 11.50 -13.60
CA GLU A 349 41.96 12.61 -13.77
C GLU A 349 41.28 13.84 -14.41
N THR A 350 40.28 13.64 -15.25
CA THR A 350 39.59 14.74 -15.94
C THR A 350 38.72 15.57 -15.00
N GLN A 351 38.15 14.95 -14.01
CA GLN A 351 37.30 15.58 -12.98
C GLN A 351 38.07 15.88 -11.67
N ALA A 352 39.30 15.41 -11.57
CA ALA A 352 40.11 15.46 -10.34
C ALA A 352 39.32 14.94 -9.14
N ALA A 353 38.53 13.87 -9.31
CA ALA A 353 37.62 13.33 -8.31
C ALA A 353 37.57 11.81 -8.37
N TRP A 354 37.23 11.19 -7.24
CA TRP A 354 36.88 9.78 -7.17
C TRP A 354 35.44 9.59 -7.66
N THR A 355 35.24 8.68 -8.59
CA THR A 355 33.95 8.49 -9.24
C THR A 355 33.31 7.16 -8.90
N LEU A 356 32.00 7.19 -8.62
CA LEU A 356 31.13 6.02 -8.47
C LEU A 356 30.28 5.85 -9.74
N LYS A 357 30.27 4.65 -10.33
CA LYS A 357 29.40 4.37 -11.47
C LYS A 357 27.94 4.32 -11.05
N LYS A 358 27.06 4.85 -11.89
CA LYS A 358 25.62 4.92 -11.59
C LYS A 358 25.00 3.55 -11.34
N GLU A 359 25.49 2.51 -11.98
CA GLU A 359 25.02 1.12 -11.86
C GLU A 359 25.36 0.52 -10.48
N ASP A 360 26.43 0.99 -9.87
CA ASP A 360 26.97 0.47 -8.62
C ASP A 360 26.45 1.22 -7.38
N LEU A 361 25.70 2.31 -7.56
CA LEU A 361 25.21 3.15 -6.46
C LEU A 361 24.33 2.38 -5.44
N SER A 362 23.55 1.41 -5.92
CA SER A 362 22.72 0.56 -5.05
C SER A 362 23.54 -0.47 -4.29
N ALA A 363 24.66 -0.93 -4.87
CA ALA A 363 25.55 -1.89 -4.24
C ALA A 363 26.52 -1.21 -3.26
N PHE A 364 26.85 0.08 -3.48
CA PHE A 364 27.71 0.86 -2.60
C PHE A 364 27.11 0.97 -1.19
N ILE A 365 25.80 1.14 -1.09
CA ILE A 365 25.06 1.12 0.18
C ILE A 365 24.32 -0.22 0.29
N ASN A 366 24.95 -1.19 0.91
CA ASN A 366 24.32 -2.48 1.19
C ASN A 366 23.72 -2.49 2.59
N ALA A 367 22.41 -2.29 2.65
CA ALA A 367 21.64 -2.28 3.91
C ALA A 367 21.73 -3.61 4.70
N ALA A 368 22.07 -4.72 4.06
CA ALA A 368 22.24 -6.02 4.72
C ALA A 368 23.59 -6.13 5.46
N GLU A 369 24.59 -5.43 5.01
CA GLU A 369 25.94 -5.46 5.61
C GLU A 369 26.16 -4.30 6.57
N TRP A 370 25.45 -3.18 6.38
CA TRP A 370 25.55 -2.04 7.25
C TRP A 370 24.49 -2.14 8.36
N PRO A 371 24.89 -2.14 9.64
CA PRO A 371 23.95 -2.22 10.75
C PRO A 371 23.15 -0.92 10.85
N LEU A 372 22.09 -0.84 10.10
CA LEU A 372 21.12 0.24 10.24
C LEU A 372 20.32 0.04 11.52
N SER A 373 19.98 1.14 12.18
CA SER A 373 19.13 1.09 13.36
C SER A 373 17.81 0.36 13.02
N PRO A 374 17.45 -0.69 13.75
CA PRO A 374 16.18 -1.37 13.51
C PRO A 374 15.05 -0.39 13.77
N SER A 375 14.09 -0.32 12.86
CA SER A 375 12.89 0.51 13.03
C SER A 375 12.12 0.03 14.27
N ILE A 376 11.90 0.93 15.21
CA ILE A 376 11.06 0.69 16.39
C ILE A 376 9.65 1.10 16.01
N GLY A 377 8.84 0.16 15.53
CA GLY A 377 7.46 0.45 15.15
C GLY A 377 6.95 -0.39 13.98
N SER A 378 5.70 -0.17 13.60
CA SER A 378 5.03 -0.88 12.50
C SER A 378 5.13 -0.16 11.15
N GLY A 379 5.66 1.07 11.12
CA GLY A 379 5.78 1.88 9.91
C GLY A 379 7.04 1.59 9.09
N PRO A 380 7.03 1.94 7.80
CA PRO A 380 8.22 1.82 6.96
C PRO A 380 9.28 2.85 7.36
N THR A 381 10.56 2.43 7.27
CA THR A 381 11.71 3.30 7.53
C THR A 381 12.21 3.92 6.23
N ILE A 382 12.49 5.22 6.26
CA ILE A 382 13.17 5.96 5.21
C ILE A 382 14.58 6.29 5.71
N ASN A 383 15.59 5.78 5.03
CA ASN A 383 16.97 5.93 5.43
C ASN A 383 17.63 7.08 4.67
N PHE A 384 18.24 8.01 5.40
CA PHE A 384 19.07 9.09 4.86
C PHE A 384 20.50 8.88 5.31
N ILE A 385 21.38 8.60 4.35
CA ILE A 385 22.79 8.33 4.62
C ILE A 385 23.62 9.52 4.20
N LEU A 386 24.32 10.09 5.16
CA LEU A 386 25.39 11.05 4.96
C LEU A 386 26.71 10.27 4.94
N TYR A 387 27.31 10.11 3.79
CA TYR A 387 28.60 9.44 3.65
C TYR A 387 29.72 10.47 3.53
N VAL A 388 30.71 10.39 4.40
CA VAL A 388 31.92 11.22 4.37
C VAL A 388 33.07 10.34 3.89
N PRO A 389 33.59 10.52 2.66
CA PRO A 389 34.67 9.70 2.14
C PRO A 389 35.98 9.90 2.93
N ALA A 390 36.89 8.93 2.83
CA ALA A 390 38.24 9.10 3.41
C ALA A 390 38.95 10.28 2.72
N PRO A 391 39.84 10.99 3.41
CA PRO A 391 40.60 12.08 2.82
C PRO A 391 41.36 11.71 1.54
N SER A 392 41.85 10.45 1.47
CA SER A 392 42.51 9.89 0.30
C SER A 392 41.56 9.63 -0.88
N GLN A 393 40.24 9.63 -0.67
CA GLN A 393 39.18 9.41 -1.68
C GLN A 393 38.25 10.62 -1.81
N SER A 394 38.69 11.80 -1.36
CA SER A 394 37.92 13.04 -1.49
C SER A 394 38.57 13.93 -2.56
N PRO A 395 37.77 14.65 -3.38
CA PRO A 395 36.32 14.61 -3.45
C PRO A 395 35.76 13.36 -4.16
N MET A 396 34.59 12.88 -3.73
CA MET A 396 33.90 11.76 -4.34
C MET A 396 32.61 12.23 -5.00
N VAL A 397 32.32 11.78 -6.21
CA VAL A 397 31.15 12.17 -7.01
C VAL A 397 30.61 10.97 -7.82
N VAL A 398 29.39 11.11 -8.32
CA VAL A 398 28.82 10.12 -9.25
C VAL A 398 29.35 10.39 -10.66
N LYS A 399 29.93 9.37 -11.30
CA LYS A 399 30.42 9.42 -12.67
C LYS A 399 29.28 9.88 -13.62
N GLU A 400 29.59 10.57 -14.68
CA GLU A 400 28.66 11.11 -15.67
C GLU A 400 27.85 12.35 -15.24
N SER A 401 27.41 12.47 -14.00
CA SER A 401 26.57 13.59 -13.56
C SER A 401 27.28 14.56 -12.61
N SER A 402 28.46 14.21 -12.09
CA SER A 402 29.16 14.93 -10.99
C SER A 402 28.27 15.19 -9.79
N ALA A 403 27.18 14.43 -9.64
CA ALA A 403 26.25 14.57 -8.52
C ALA A 403 26.87 14.00 -7.24
N THR A 404 26.53 14.63 -6.12
CA THR A 404 26.91 14.18 -4.77
C THR A 404 25.79 13.47 -4.05
N SER A 405 24.64 13.23 -4.72
CA SER A 405 23.50 12.59 -4.05
C SER A 405 22.67 11.78 -5.04
N TRP A 406 21.98 10.76 -4.51
CA TRP A 406 21.00 9.96 -5.24
C TRP A 406 19.90 9.41 -4.34
N ILE A 407 18.80 8.97 -4.95
CA ILE A 407 17.68 8.29 -4.29
C ILE A 407 17.73 6.81 -4.59
N ILE A 408 17.57 5.98 -3.56
CA ILE A 408 17.31 4.55 -3.68
C ILE A 408 15.79 4.36 -3.58
N PRO A 409 15.12 3.90 -4.66
CA PRO A 409 13.66 3.76 -4.72
C PRO A 409 13.10 2.97 -3.55
N GLN A 410 12.04 3.48 -2.92
CA GLN A 410 11.33 2.84 -1.81
C GLN A 410 12.18 2.51 -0.58
N TRP A 411 13.35 3.11 -0.45
CA TRP A 411 14.27 2.87 0.66
C TRP A 411 14.78 4.15 1.31
N GLY A 412 15.25 5.12 0.52
CA GLY A 412 15.79 6.34 1.08
C GLY A 412 16.70 7.14 0.15
N GLY A 413 17.59 7.94 0.73
CA GLY A 413 18.51 8.80 0.02
C GLY A 413 19.93 8.74 0.55
N VAL A 414 20.88 9.08 -0.32
CA VAL A 414 22.30 9.14 0.02
C VAL A 414 22.85 10.49 -0.41
N PHE A 415 23.73 11.06 0.42
CA PHE A 415 24.49 12.26 0.14
C PHE A 415 25.97 12.03 0.45
N LEU A 416 26.84 12.35 -0.52
CA LEU A 416 28.31 12.37 -0.36
C LEU A 416 28.73 13.74 0.12
N LEU A 417 29.16 13.84 1.36
CA LEU A 417 29.68 15.07 1.90
C LEU A 417 31.20 15.08 1.74
N ASN A 418 31.69 15.98 0.88
CA ASN A 418 33.11 16.21 0.68
C ASN A 418 33.52 17.44 1.52
N PRO A 419 33.98 17.27 2.77
CA PRO A 419 34.38 18.42 3.57
C PRO A 419 35.60 19.10 2.96
N PRO A 420 35.72 20.42 3.08
CA PRO A 420 36.94 21.12 2.65
C PRO A 420 38.11 20.58 3.47
N LEU A 421 39.11 20.05 2.78
CA LEU A 421 40.34 19.60 3.42
C LEU A 421 41.03 20.80 4.05
N SER A 422 41.33 20.69 5.34
CA SER A 422 42.07 21.73 6.06
C SER A 422 43.42 21.94 5.38
N THR A 423 43.77 23.21 5.10
CA THR A 423 45.03 23.58 4.44
C THR A 423 46.28 23.26 5.27
N ALA A 424 46.15 22.91 6.54
CA ALA A 424 47.24 22.60 7.44
C ALA A 424 47.60 21.11 7.54
N ASP A 425 46.60 20.22 7.33
CA ASP A 425 46.82 18.77 7.40
C ASP A 425 45.84 18.07 6.43
N HIS A 426 46.29 17.80 5.22
CA HIS A 426 45.48 17.08 4.19
C HIS A 426 45.20 15.60 4.53
N SER A 427 45.50 15.17 5.76
CA SER A 427 45.47 13.77 6.16
C SER A 427 44.24 13.32 6.95
N SER A 428 43.43 14.24 7.50
CA SER A 428 42.28 13.91 8.34
C SER A 428 41.02 14.71 8.00
N ASN A 429 39.87 14.06 8.15
CA ASN A 429 38.58 14.72 8.13
C ASN A 429 38.36 15.53 9.43
N PRO A 430 37.47 16.54 9.43
CA PRO A 430 37.12 17.23 10.67
C PRO A 430 36.45 16.24 11.65
N PRO A 431 36.81 16.27 12.97
CA PRO A 431 36.25 15.34 13.95
C PRO A 431 34.76 15.57 14.22
N HIS A 432 34.30 16.79 13.93
CA HIS A 432 32.90 17.23 14.13
C HIS A 432 32.37 17.94 12.91
N LEU A 433 31.09 17.64 12.56
CA LEU A 433 30.38 18.32 11.48
C LEU A 433 29.40 19.34 12.06
N SER A 434 29.68 20.63 11.81
CA SER A 434 28.80 21.72 12.22
C SER A 434 27.51 21.74 11.44
N GLN A 435 26.46 22.37 11.97
CA GLN A 435 25.17 22.58 11.34
C GLN A 435 25.31 23.21 9.94
N GLU A 436 26.18 24.19 9.75
CA GLU A 436 26.41 24.83 8.45
C GLU A 436 26.98 23.85 7.41
N THR A 437 27.91 22.97 7.84
CA THR A 437 28.46 21.92 6.97
C THR A 437 27.39 20.91 6.56
N LEU A 438 26.40 20.66 7.43
CA LEU A 438 25.29 19.73 7.18
C LEU A 438 24.19 20.32 6.31
N ARG A 439 24.09 21.65 6.18
CA ARG A 439 23.03 22.34 5.43
C ARG A 439 22.77 21.78 4.03
N PRO A 440 23.76 21.62 3.13
CA PRO A 440 23.52 21.13 1.77
C PRO A 440 22.96 19.70 1.76
N ALA A 441 23.43 18.85 2.67
CA ALA A 441 22.95 17.49 2.80
C ALA A 441 21.49 17.43 3.27
N PHE A 442 21.13 18.17 4.31
CA PHE A 442 19.79 18.15 4.89
C PHE A 442 18.74 18.81 3.97
N LEU A 443 19.10 19.87 3.24
CA LEU A 443 18.25 20.42 2.20
C LEU A 443 18.02 19.40 1.07
N THR A 444 19.05 18.66 0.69
CA THR A 444 18.92 17.58 -0.30
C THR A 444 18.02 16.44 0.22
N PHE A 445 18.17 16.05 1.49
CA PHE A 445 17.31 15.06 2.13
C PHE A 445 15.85 15.51 2.18
N SER A 446 15.59 16.80 2.41
CA SER A 446 14.23 17.37 2.30
C SER A 446 13.63 17.19 0.91
N HIS A 447 14.39 17.45 -0.16
CA HIS A 447 13.95 17.22 -1.53
C HIS A 447 13.78 15.74 -1.87
N GLN A 448 14.67 14.89 -1.36
CA GLN A 448 14.57 13.43 -1.51
C GLN A 448 13.36 12.89 -0.78
N LEU A 449 13.06 13.38 0.43
CA LEU A 449 11.86 13.02 1.20
C LEU A 449 10.58 13.38 0.44
N LEU A 450 10.47 14.58 -0.12
CA LEU A 450 9.34 14.98 -0.97
C LEU A 450 9.13 13.99 -2.13
N THR A 451 10.21 13.59 -2.77
CA THR A 451 10.17 12.64 -3.90
C THR A 451 9.76 11.24 -3.44
N LEU A 452 10.31 10.76 -2.32
CA LEU A 452 9.97 9.45 -1.74
C LEU A 452 8.53 9.39 -1.23
N LEU A 453 7.99 10.49 -0.73
CA LEU A 453 6.59 10.58 -0.34
C LEU A 453 5.65 10.77 -1.55
N GLY A 454 6.18 10.88 -2.77
CA GLY A 454 5.39 10.97 -4.00
C GLY A 454 4.79 12.35 -4.26
N ALA A 455 5.32 13.42 -3.63
CA ALA A 455 4.88 14.77 -3.91
C ALA A 455 5.19 15.16 -5.37
N PRO A 456 4.29 15.90 -6.06
CA PRO A 456 4.54 16.41 -7.41
C PRO A 456 5.84 17.22 -7.48
N ALA A 457 6.51 17.23 -8.64
CA ALA A 457 7.74 18.01 -8.78
C ALA A 457 7.44 19.51 -9.00
N ALA A 458 6.37 19.80 -9.68
CA ALA A 458 5.90 21.13 -9.98
C ALA A 458 4.50 21.36 -9.37
N PRO A 459 4.10 22.59 -9.15
CA PRO A 459 4.89 23.84 -9.16
C PRO A 459 5.82 23.99 -7.94
N ALA A 460 6.58 25.09 -7.90
CA ALA A 460 7.55 25.35 -6.82
C ALA A 460 6.90 25.55 -5.42
N SER A 461 5.64 25.97 -5.35
CA SER A 461 4.94 26.19 -4.07
C SER A 461 4.76 24.89 -3.28
N LEU A 462 5.35 24.81 -2.10
CA LEU A 462 5.23 23.67 -1.22
C LEU A 462 3.80 23.41 -0.73
N PRO A 463 3.05 24.41 -0.24
CA PRO A 463 1.65 24.21 0.18
C PRO A 463 0.76 23.68 -0.95
N PHE A 464 0.94 24.19 -2.17
CA PHE A 464 0.21 23.69 -3.35
C PHE A 464 0.50 22.20 -3.62
N ARG A 465 1.78 21.82 -3.58
CA ARG A 465 2.21 20.41 -3.77
C ARG A 465 1.65 19.49 -2.70
N LEU A 466 1.56 19.95 -1.45
CA LEU A 466 0.99 19.19 -0.34
C LEU A 466 -0.53 18.99 -0.49
N GLN A 467 -1.26 20.03 -0.89
CA GLN A 467 -2.69 19.90 -1.18
C GLN A 467 -2.94 18.93 -2.34
N THR A 468 -2.16 19.01 -3.40
CA THR A 468 -2.19 18.02 -4.50
C THR A 468 -1.92 16.60 -3.98
N LEU A 469 -0.94 16.44 -3.09
CA LEU A 469 -0.64 15.12 -2.51
C LEU A 469 -1.79 14.59 -1.65
N ILE A 470 -2.48 15.45 -0.87
CA ILE A 470 -3.67 15.08 -0.10
C ILE A 470 -4.73 14.47 -1.02
N ARG A 471 -5.04 15.13 -2.13
CA ARG A 471 -6.03 14.66 -3.11
C ARG A 471 -5.63 13.34 -3.77
N ILE A 472 -4.38 13.23 -4.18
CA ILE A 472 -3.83 11.98 -4.76
C ILE A 472 -3.90 10.84 -3.73
N ARG A 473 -3.55 11.10 -2.48
CA ARG A 473 -3.59 10.08 -1.42
C ARG A 473 -5.01 9.64 -1.08
N ALA A 474 -5.95 10.59 -0.98
CA ALA A 474 -7.36 10.26 -0.79
C ALA A 474 -7.89 9.34 -1.90
N ALA A 475 -7.57 9.66 -3.17
CA ALA A 475 -7.91 8.80 -4.31
C ALA A 475 -7.27 7.41 -4.22
N THR A 476 -5.97 7.36 -3.95
CA THR A 476 -5.22 6.10 -3.91
C THR A 476 -5.72 5.18 -2.80
N LEU A 477 -5.97 5.71 -1.59
CA LEU A 477 -6.45 4.93 -0.46
C LEU A 477 -7.90 4.46 -0.67
N LEU A 478 -8.78 5.30 -1.21
CA LEU A 478 -10.14 4.91 -1.59
C LEU A 478 -10.14 3.68 -2.51
N LEU A 479 -9.30 3.74 -3.55
CA LEU A 479 -9.22 2.67 -4.55
C LEU A 479 -8.55 1.41 -4.00
N SER A 480 -7.52 1.56 -3.17
CA SER A 480 -6.84 0.44 -2.50
C SER A 480 -7.78 -0.30 -1.56
N ALA A 481 -8.50 0.43 -0.69
CA ALA A 481 -9.48 -0.15 0.22
C ALA A 481 -10.62 -0.86 -0.54
N SER A 482 -11.12 -0.24 -1.63
CA SER A 482 -12.15 -0.84 -2.49
C SER A 482 -11.65 -2.14 -3.15
N SER A 483 -10.44 -2.14 -3.69
CA SER A 483 -9.80 -3.32 -4.30
C SER A 483 -9.58 -4.44 -3.28
N THR A 484 -9.16 -4.10 -2.07
CA THR A 484 -8.98 -5.04 -0.94
C THR A 484 -10.31 -5.68 -0.55
N MET A 485 -11.40 -4.91 -0.49
CA MET A 485 -12.75 -5.45 -0.25
C MET A 485 -13.17 -6.45 -1.34
N GLY A 486 -12.95 -6.12 -2.61
CA GLY A 486 -13.24 -7.05 -3.70
C GLY A 486 -12.39 -8.32 -3.64
N SER A 487 -11.13 -8.22 -3.25
CA SER A 487 -10.24 -9.37 -3.08
C SER A 487 -10.69 -10.26 -1.91
N LEU A 488 -11.11 -9.66 -0.80
CA LEU A 488 -11.69 -10.38 0.34
C LEU A 488 -13.00 -11.08 -0.04
N ALA A 489 -13.88 -10.41 -0.80
CA ALA A 489 -15.12 -11.01 -1.29
C ALA A 489 -14.84 -12.25 -2.13
N ARG A 490 -13.99 -12.13 -3.14
CA ARG A 490 -13.57 -13.25 -4.01
C ARG A 490 -12.92 -14.39 -3.23
N LEU A 491 -12.07 -14.07 -2.24
CA LEU A 491 -11.42 -15.05 -1.37
C LEU A 491 -12.45 -15.85 -0.56
N THR A 492 -13.43 -15.16 0.05
CA THR A 492 -14.45 -15.80 0.88
C THR A 492 -15.47 -16.62 0.09
N GLU A 493 -15.70 -16.30 -1.18
CA GLU A 493 -16.49 -17.11 -2.11
C GLU A 493 -15.74 -18.33 -2.62
N SER A 494 -14.48 -18.19 -2.98
CA SER A 494 -13.65 -19.30 -3.50
C SER A 494 -13.33 -20.34 -2.44
N LEU A 495 -13.26 -19.94 -1.16
CA LEU A 495 -12.89 -20.81 -0.03
C LEU A 495 -14.00 -20.86 1.03
N PRO A 496 -15.03 -21.69 0.84
CA PRO A 496 -16.17 -21.79 1.77
C PRO A 496 -15.79 -22.34 3.16
N SER A 497 -14.62 -22.97 3.30
CA SER A 497 -14.11 -23.51 4.56
C SER A 497 -13.35 -22.49 5.43
N ILE A 498 -13.09 -21.27 4.94
CA ILE A 498 -12.40 -20.26 5.74
C ILE A 498 -13.32 -19.73 6.86
N PRO A 499 -12.84 -19.68 8.13
CA PRO A 499 -13.56 -19.03 9.21
C PRO A 499 -13.60 -17.52 8.97
N ILE A 500 -14.75 -16.92 9.21
CA ILE A 500 -14.92 -15.47 9.17
C ILE A 500 -15.32 -15.01 10.57
N PRO A 501 -14.39 -14.55 11.39
CA PRO A 501 -14.70 -14.10 12.74
C PRO A 501 -15.48 -12.78 12.73
N ALA A 502 -16.14 -12.45 13.83
CA ALA A 502 -17.00 -11.27 13.95
C ALA A 502 -16.23 -9.94 13.78
N ASN A 503 -14.95 -9.89 14.20
CA ASN A 503 -14.09 -8.72 14.01
C ASN A 503 -13.84 -8.41 12.53
N VAL A 504 -13.76 -9.42 11.65
CA VAL A 504 -13.68 -9.21 10.18
C VAL A 504 -14.95 -8.55 9.67
N ALA A 505 -16.13 -9.04 10.08
CA ALA A 505 -17.39 -8.43 9.66
C ALA A 505 -17.52 -6.97 10.14
N THR A 506 -17.08 -6.68 11.36
CA THR A 506 -17.03 -5.31 11.88
C THR A 506 -16.08 -4.44 11.08
N SER A 507 -14.85 -4.91 10.80
CA SER A 507 -13.87 -4.18 9.99
C SER A 507 -14.38 -3.92 8.57
N VAL A 508 -15.04 -4.90 7.93
CA VAL A 508 -15.69 -4.72 6.61
C VAL A 508 -16.78 -3.65 6.67
N SER A 509 -17.63 -3.67 7.71
CA SER A 509 -18.67 -2.64 7.88
C SER A 509 -18.07 -1.24 8.04
N THR A 510 -17.01 -1.12 8.86
CA THR A 510 -16.25 0.13 9.04
C THR A 510 -15.66 0.59 7.71
N THR A 511 -15.00 -0.30 6.96
CA THR A 511 -14.46 0.02 5.64
C THR A 511 -15.52 0.59 4.71
N LEU A 512 -16.64 -0.12 4.55
CA LEU A 512 -17.69 0.30 3.62
C LEU A 512 -18.35 1.63 4.00
N SER A 513 -18.52 1.91 5.30
CA SER A 513 -19.04 3.20 5.77
C SER A 513 -18.09 4.35 5.48
N HIS A 514 -16.79 4.18 5.77
CA HIS A 514 -15.78 5.22 5.52
C HIS A 514 -15.47 5.39 4.03
N LEU A 515 -15.59 4.35 3.20
CA LEU A 515 -15.54 4.48 1.74
C LEU A 515 -16.68 5.37 1.22
N ALA A 516 -17.90 5.22 1.76
CA ALA A 516 -19.05 6.05 1.39
C ALA A 516 -18.82 7.51 1.78
N SER A 517 -18.36 7.77 3.02
CA SER A 517 -18.02 9.12 3.49
C SER A 517 -16.88 9.73 2.65
N THR A 518 -15.83 8.97 2.35
CA THR A 518 -14.73 9.43 1.47
C THR A 518 -15.25 9.87 0.11
N CYS A 519 -16.13 9.07 -0.51
CA CYS A 519 -16.70 9.40 -1.81
C CYS A 519 -17.55 10.68 -1.78
N GLU A 520 -18.30 10.88 -0.71
CA GLU A 520 -19.10 12.10 -0.49
C GLU A 520 -18.19 13.31 -0.31
N HIS A 521 -17.18 13.23 0.56
CA HIS A 521 -16.22 14.31 0.78
C HIS A 521 -15.45 14.68 -0.49
N LEU A 522 -15.05 13.70 -1.30
CA LEU A 522 -14.41 13.98 -2.60
C LEU A 522 -15.34 14.78 -3.53
N ARG A 523 -16.63 14.42 -3.61
CA ARG A 523 -17.62 15.13 -4.45
C ARG A 523 -17.89 16.55 -3.99
N GLU A 524 -17.78 16.80 -2.69
CA GLU A 524 -17.97 18.10 -2.07
C GLU A 524 -16.70 18.96 -2.07
N GLY A 525 -15.55 18.42 -2.48
CA GLY A 525 -14.28 19.12 -2.47
C GLY A 525 -13.64 19.24 -1.08
N ARG A 526 -14.06 18.43 -0.09
CA ARG A 526 -13.51 18.38 1.27
C ARG A 526 -12.38 17.33 1.33
N PHE A 527 -11.24 17.64 0.75
CA PHE A 527 -10.17 16.67 0.51
C PHE A 527 -9.45 16.23 1.77
N GLN A 528 -9.33 17.09 2.78
CA GLN A 528 -8.73 16.71 4.06
C GLN A 528 -9.61 15.71 4.80
N ALA A 529 -10.92 15.92 4.85
CA ALA A 529 -11.89 14.98 5.41
C ALA A 529 -11.90 13.65 4.62
N ALA A 530 -11.87 13.75 3.28
CA ALA A 530 -11.77 12.57 2.42
C ALA A 530 -10.52 11.74 2.71
N LEU A 531 -9.37 12.38 2.92
CA LEU A 531 -8.14 11.67 3.29
C LEU A 531 -8.25 11.00 4.67
N ALA A 532 -8.85 11.68 5.65
CA ALA A 532 -9.04 11.12 6.99
C ALA A 532 -9.91 9.85 6.96
N ASP A 533 -11.05 9.89 6.26
CA ASP A 533 -11.92 8.73 6.12
C ASP A 533 -11.27 7.62 5.28
N ALA A 534 -10.56 7.96 4.20
CA ALA A 534 -9.86 6.99 3.37
C ALA A 534 -8.79 6.21 4.15
N ARG A 535 -8.10 6.84 5.10
CA ARG A 535 -7.14 6.18 6.00
C ARG A 535 -7.82 5.13 6.88
N VAL A 536 -8.95 5.50 7.50
CA VAL A 536 -9.70 4.56 8.34
C VAL A 536 -10.20 3.39 7.51
N ALA A 537 -10.71 3.67 6.30
CA ALA A 537 -11.18 2.65 5.37
C ALA A 537 -10.06 1.67 4.98
N GLU A 538 -8.88 2.17 4.61
CA GLU A 538 -7.74 1.33 4.22
C GLU A 538 -7.22 0.49 5.40
N THR A 539 -7.04 1.10 6.57
CA THR A 539 -6.60 0.38 7.77
C THR A 539 -7.58 -0.73 8.16
N ALA A 540 -8.88 -0.46 8.10
CA ALA A 540 -9.90 -1.45 8.39
C ALA A 540 -9.96 -2.56 7.31
N ALA A 541 -9.75 -2.19 6.05
CA ALA A 541 -9.69 -3.14 4.93
C ALA A 541 -8.50 -4.09 5.07
N GLU A 542 -7.31 -3.57 5.31
CA GLU A 542 -6.10 -4.39 5.53
C GLU A 542 -6.28 -5.30 6.76
N ARG A 543 -6.81 -4.77 7.86
CA ARG A 543 -7.09 -5.55 9.08
C ARG A 543 -8.04 -6.71 8.82
N SER A 544 -9.07 -6.50 8.00
CA SER A 544 -10.03 -7.54 7.66
C SER A 544 -9.43 -8.61 6.75
N PHE A 545 -8.57 -8.23 5.80
CA PHE A 545 -7.96 -9.13 4.84
C PHE A 545 -6.84 -9.98 5.46
N PHE A 546 -6.02 -9.38 6.32
CA PHE A 546 -4.88 -10.04 6.97
C PHE A 546 -5.20 -10.61 8.36
N GLU A 547 -6.47 -10.88 8.65
CA GLU A 547 -6.86 -11.51 9.92
C GLU A 547 -6.18 -12.88 10.09
N LYS A 548 -5.41 -13.04 11.16
CA LYS A 548 -4.57 -14.22 11.40
C LYS A 548 -5.34 -15.54 11.40
N SER A 549 -6.57 -15.53 11.94
CA SER A 549 -7.42 -16.70 12.01
C SER A 549 -7.93 -17.17 10.64
N MET A 550 -8.06 -16.27 9.67
CA MET A 550 -8.40 -16.60 8.28
C MET A 550 -7.20 -17.19 7.55
N VAL A 551 -6.03 -16.57 7.70
CA VAL A 551 -4.79 -16.99 7.02
C VAL A 551 -4.32 -18.37 7.50
N GLY A 552 -4.46 -18.67 8.79
CA GLY A 552 -4.01 -19.93 9.38
C GLY A 552 -4.66 -21.19 8.77
N GLN A 553 -5.90 -21.10 8.29
CA GLN A 553 -6.61 -22.23 7.67
C GLN A 553 -6.31 -22.45 6.18
N VAL A 554 -5.74 -21.50 5.48
CA VAL A 554 -5.30 -21.68 4.08
C VAL A 554 -4.20 -22.75 3.98
N TYR A 555 -3.45 -22.97 5.07
CA TYR A 555 -2.40 -24.00 5.14
C TYR A 555 -2.90 -25.40 5.47
N PHE A 556 -4.19 -25.60 5.85
CA PHE A 556 -4.76 -26.90 6.20
C PHE A 556 -6.08 -27.15 5.45
N PRO A 557 -6.02 -27.50 4.16
CA PRO A 557 -7.22 -27.80 3.37
C PRO A 557 -7.99 -28.98 3.96
N ASP A 558 -9.32 -28.97 3.75
CA ASP A 558 -10.24 -29.99 4.28
C ASP A 558 -9.91 -31.42 3.86
N GLU A 559 -9.24 -31.58 2.72
CA GLU A 559 -8.75 -32.87 2.21
C GLU A 559 -7.77 -33.58 3.17
N HIS A 560 -6.98 -32.81 3.92
CA HIS A 560 -6.04 -33.36 4.89
C HIS A 560 -6.73 -33.84 6.18
N LYS A 561 -7.93 -33.34 6.48
CA LYS A 561 -8.71 -33.79 7.65
C LYS A 561 -9.03 -35.27 7.55
N VAL A 562 -9.44 -35.76 6.37
CA VAL A 562 -9.73 -37.18 6.14
C VAL A 562 -8.48 -38.05 6.34
N ALA A 563 -7.33 -37.62 5.83
CA ALA A 563 -6.08 -38.32 5.96
C ALA A 563 -5.60 -38.46 7.42
N VAL A 564 -5.90 -37.50 8.28
CA VAL A 564 -5.56 -37.50 9.71
C VAL A 564 -6.57 -38.29 10.53
N TYR A 565 -7.88 -38.12 10.28
CA TYR A 565 -8.92 -38.76 11.09
C TYR A 565 -9.14 -40.23 10.74
N LEU A 566 -8.95 -40.65 9.49
CA LEU A 566 -9.22 -42.03 9.07
C LEU A 566 -8.34 -43.05 9.80
N PRO A 567 -7.02 -42.86 9.95
CA PRO A 567 -6.16 -43.78 10.70
C PRO A 567 -6.48 -43.85 12.19
N LEU A 568 -6.92 -42.72 12.79
CA LEU A 568 -7.27 -42.63 14.19
C LEU A 568 -8.63 -43.27 14.52
N LEU A 569 -9.63 -43.04 13.66
CA LEU A 569 -10.98 -43.56 13.87
C LEU A 569 -11.18 -44.97 13.32
N GLY A 570 -10.37 -45.43 12.35
CA GLY A 570 -10.51 -46.73 11.71
C GLY A 570 -10.46 -47.90 12.68
N PRO A 571 -9.42 -48.05 13.53
CA PRO A 571 -9.27 -49.18 14.45
C PRO A 571 -10.42 -49.29 15.48
N ILE A 572 -11.03 -48.15 15.85
CA ILE A 572 -12.12 -48.13 16.84
C ILE A 572 -13.49 -48.16 16.13
N GLY A 573 -13.67 -47.42 15.07
CA GLY A 573 -14.93 -47.26 14.33
C GLY A 573 -15.36 -48.56 13.63
N VAL A 574 -14.41 -49.25 12.97
CA VAL A 574 -14.75 -50.47 12.20
C VAL A 574 -15.35 -51.57 13.08
N PRO A 575 -14.77 -51.96 14.24
CA PRO A 575 -15.37 -52.92 15.13
C PRO A 575 -16.73 -52.53 15.67
N LEU A 576 -16.92 -51.24 16.01
CA LEU A 576 -18.17 -50.70 16.49
C LEU A 576 -19.30 -50.75 15.45
N ILE A 577 -19.00 -50.34 14.21
CA ILE A 577 -19.96 -50.40 13.10
C ILE A 577 -20.35 -51.84 12.79
N VAL A 578 -19.38 -52.75 12.70
CA VAL A 578 -19.61 -54.17 12.45
C VAL A 578 -20.40 -54.80 13.57
N GLY A 579 -20.11 -54.42 14.85
CA GLY A 579 -20.86 -54.87 15.99
C GLY A 579 -22.33 -54.42 15.96
N LEU A 580 -22.55 -53.11 15.66
CA LEU A 580 -23.90 -52.54 15.53
C LEU A 580 -24.70 -53.23 14.39
N LEU A 581 -24.08 -53.40 13.21
CA LEU A 581 -24.73 -54.07 12.08
C LEU A 581 -25.13 -55.50 12.37
N LYS A 582 -24.31 -56.26 13.12
CA LYS A 582 -24.64 -57.62 13.53
C LYS A 582 -25.82 -57.65 14.49
N GLU A 583 -25.89 -56.75 15.47
CA GLU A 583 -27.00 -56.71 16.43
C GLU A 583 -28.30 -56.17 15.76
N VAL A 584 -28.22 -55.17 14.88
CA VAL A 584 -29.39 -54.71 14.12
C VAL A 584 -29.94 -55.81 13.22
N LYS A 585 -29.08 -56.57 12.51
CA LYS A 585 -29.49 -57.70 11.68
C LYS A 585 -30.17 -58.78 12.52
N ARG A 586 -29.68 -59.01 13.72
CA ARG A 586 -30.24 -60.01 14.65
C ARG A 586 -31.63 -59.58 15.17
N VAL A 587 -31.80 -58.33 15.57
CA VAL A 587 -33.08 -57.79 16.00
C VAL A 587 -34.11 -57.82 14.86
N VAL A 588 -33.70 -57.45 13.64
CA VAL A 588 -34.59 -57.46 12.44
C VAL A 588 -35.01 -58.90 12.08
N THR A 589 -34.05 -59.88 12.13
CA THR A 589 -34.38 -61.30 11.91
C THR A 589 -35.27 -61.86 13.00
N GLY A 590 -35.06 -61.47 14.27
CA GLY A 590 -35.91 -61.86 15.41
C GLY A 590 -37.33 -61.32 15.30
N LEU A 591 -37.50 -60.07 14.85
CA LEU A 591 -38.79 -59.43 14.62
C LEU A 591 -39.54 -60.09 13.42
N LYS A 592 -38.81 -60.46 12.35
CA LYS A 592 -39.38 -61.17 11.20
C LYS A 592 -39.87 -62.59 11.59
N ALA A 593 -39.12 -63.31 12.40
CA ALA A 593 -39.48 -64.63 12.91
C ALA A 593 -40.73 -64.56 13.84
N LYS A 594 -40.86 -63.52 14.63
CA LYS A 594 -42.05 -63.27 15.51
C LYS A 594 -43.31 -62.91 14.73
N LYS A 595 -43.15 -62.24 13.58
CA LYS A 595 -44.26 -61.84 12.68
C LYS A 595 -44.75 -62.99 11.80
N GLN A 596 -43.98 -64.07 11.66
CA GLN A 596 -44.40 -65.33 10.99
C GLN A 596 -45.06 -66.35 11.93
N GLN A 597 -45.03 -66.10 13.23
CA GLN A 597 -45.67 -66.96 14.25
C GLN A 597 -47.00 -66.39 14.77
N THR A 598 -47.35 -65.17 14.36
CA THR A 598 -48.66 -64.57 14.53
C THR A 598 -49.42 -64.54 13.20
#